data_086cadda988f22e4a0ec80665dc50195
#
_entry.id   086cadda988f22e4a0ec80665dc50195
#
_cell.length_a   1.000
_cell.length_b   1.000
_cell.length_c   1.000
_cell.angle_alpha   90.00
_cell.angle_beta   90.00
_cell.angle_gamma   90.00
#
_symmetry.space_group_name_H-M   'P 1'
#
loop_
_entity.id
_entity.type
_entity.pdbx_description
1 polymer ?
#
loop_
_entity_poly.entity_id
_entity_poly.type
_entity_poly.pdbx_seq_one_letter_code
_entity_poly.pdbx_strand_id
1 'polypeptide(L)'
;MSHIPRPVTAFQLFTFCLLLLVPACGPAPTPVPTSTLVLTDTPMQPQPPIEVPTQTPYVITATPETIVTTSAPPQGVFFLSLKEGGYFHLFAFSPQTLPLTRLTADAWDDITPALSPDGNRLVFSSRRNGYWDLYLLDLVGSGIARLTDTPEYDAAPSWSPDGAFIAFESYVNGNLDIFLRSVTDLGQALIPLTQNPASDTSPVWSPRLPGRQIAFISTRSGEPEVWIADLDHAGNFIDVSNNPQTVEAHPAWSPDGNKLAWASTDPDSGLTSLYVWDALNPNAPARWAGSGDWPVWQDNNNIASRLPAPNQTFLTGYTIAGAISIPPVLLPGALYGFSYGTTSAALPGPFQTAAQVTLAAPFVAGSTPQPNIPSGRTSLVTLTNFTDFYPQMNELAGDFFQALRGQVVAQTGWDALGNLENAFVPLTTPLNPGLGEDWLYTGRGFTLNPVLVQAYWMAVVREDFGQQIYWRLYLHTAAQDGSQGMPLTQVPWDFSARKTSSSAYENGGQLMNSVPGGYWFDLTTLAGQYGWERLPALTNWRTYYAGARFNELVYPQGLDWRTAMLQLYPPEVLVTPTIVIPPTRTPTRTSRWYRSPTPTKTSTARPTSTP
;
A
#
# COMPACT_ATOMS: atom_id res chain seq x y z
N MET A 1 25.46 -53.39 -29.16
CA MET A 1 26.89 -53.41 -29.51
C MET A 1 27.35 -51.98 -29.34
N SER A 2 28.02 -51.80 -28.31
CA SER A 2 29.39 -51.35 -27.97
C SER A 2 29.52 -49.82 -28.09
N HIS A 3 30.04 -49.02 -27.23
CA HIS A 3 30.84 -49.13 -26.04
C HIS A 3 30.91 -47.70 -25.44
N ILE A 4 30.79 -47.62 -24.11
CA ILE A 4 31.18 -46.45 -23.31
C ILE A 4 32.74 -46.45 -23.19
N PRO A 5 33.40 -45.30 -23.01
CA PRO A 5 34.16 -45.19 -21.77
C PRO A 5 34.03 -43.80 -21.06
N ARG A 6 34.05 -43.89 -19.74
CA ARG A 6 34.40 -42.80 -18.81
C ARG A 6 35.92 -42.60 -18.76
N PRO A 7 36.41 -41.42 -18.34
CA PRO A 7 37.54 -41.35 -17.41
C PRO A 7 37.25 -40.42 -16.21
N VAL A 8 37.51 -40.88 -15.01
CA VAL A 8 38.64 -40.81 -14.13
C VAL A 8 38.91 -39.42 -13.54
N THR A 9 38.67 -39.39 -12.24
CA THR A 9 38.96 -38.42 -11.19
C THR A 9 40.41 -37.96 -11.12
N ALA A 10 40.62 -36.67 -10.87
CA ALA A 10 41.87 -36.15 -10.32
C ALA A 10 41.59 -35.40 -9.00
N PHE A 11 42.08 -35.98 -7.91
CA PHE A 11 42.18 -35.41 -6.57
C PHE A 11 43.35 -34.47 -6.52
N GLN A 12 43.17 -33.22 -6.12
CA GLN A 12 44.28 -32.36 -5.68
C GLN A 12 44.13 -32.09 -4.19
N LEU A 13 45.12 -32.62 -3.45
CA LEU A 13 45.42 -32.30 -2.06
C LEU A 13 45.87 -30.84 -1.95
N PHE A 14 45.20 -30.05 -1.11
CA PHE A 14 45.78 -28.80 -0.60
C PHE A 14 46.26 -29.00 0.84
N THR A 15 47.54 -28.82 1.00
CA THR A 15 48.32 -28.92 2.26
C THR A 15 48.00 -27.69 3.13
N PHE A 16 47.52 -27.94 4.36
CA PHE A 16 47.26 -26.91 5.37
C PHE A 16 48.59 -26.61 6.09
N CYS A 17 49.15 -25.40 5.94
CA CYS A 17 50.21 -24.89 6.78
C CYS A 17 49.65 -24.31 8.08
N LEU A 18 49.91 -25.00 9.20
CA LEU A 18 49.57 -24.59 10.55
C LEU A 18 50.65 -23.60 11.06
N LEU A 19 50.34 -22.30 11.16
CA LEU A 19 51.18 -21.31 11.83
C LEU A 19 50.71 -21.17 13.28
N LEU A 20 51.56 -21.66 14.20
CA LEU A 20 51.46 -21.45 15.63
C LEU A 20 51.78 -19.99 15.97
N LEU A 21 50.81 -19.23 16.44
CA LEU A 21 51.02 -17.93 17.07
C LEU A 21 51.02 -18.10 18.59
N VAL A 22 52.14 -17.78 19.18
CA VAL A 22 52.40 -17.71 20.64
C VAL A 22 51.68 -16.48 21.20
N PRO A 23 50.91 -16.56 22.31
CA PRO A 23 50.33 -15.36 22.91
C PRO A 23 51.39 -14.61 23.74
N ALA A 24 51.65 -13.35 23.39
CA ALA A 24 52.39 -12.41 24.20
C ALA A 24 51.52 -11.94 25.38
N CYS A 25 51.99 -12.16 26.61
CA CYS A 25 51.46 -11.56 27.83
C CYS A 25 51.63 -10.04 27.80
N GLY A 26 50.52 -9.30 27.70
CA GLY A 26 50.47 -7.87 28.02
C GLY A 26 49.94 -7.66 29.45
N PRO A 27 50.34 -6.57 30.13
CA PRO A 27 50.00 -6.34 31.53
C PRO A 27 48.50 -6.06 31.74
N ALA A 28 47.98 -6.52 32.89
CA ALA A 28 46.62 -6.38 33.32
C ALA A 28 46.15 -4.91 33.42
N PRO A 29 44.92 -4.58 33.02
CA PRO A 29 44.40 -3.24 33.21
C PRO A 29 44.10 -2.95 34.69
N THR A 30 44.53 -1.78 35.16
CA THR A 30 44.21 -1.21 36.46
C THR A 30 42.72 -0.98 36.63
N PRO A 31 42.14 -1.23 37.81
CA PRO A 31 40.73 -1.01 38.06
C PRO A 31 40.37 0.48 38.06
N VAL A 32 39.35 0.83 37.27
CA VAL A 32 38.71 2.15 37.25
C VAL A 32 37.90 2.30 38.54
N PRO A 33 37.97 3.42 39.27
CA PRO A 33 37.17 3.62 40.48
C PRO A 33 35.68 3.70 40.14
N THR A 34 34.89 2.84 40.77
CA THR A 34 33.42 2.85 40.72
C THR A 34 32.93 4.05 41.51
N SER A 35 32.44 5.07 40.82
CA SER A 35 31.70 6.16 41.47
C SER A 35 30.31 5.66 41.87
N THR A 36 30.11 5.54 43.16
CA THR A 36 28.79 5.26 43.77
C THR A 36 27.93 6.50 43.62
N LEU A 37 26.94 6.43 42.73
CA LEU A 37 25.87 7.44 42.66
C LEU A 37 24.98 7.28 43.89
N VAL A 38 25.07 8.22 44.81
CA VAL A 38 24.10 8.39 45.90
C VAL A 38 22.81 8.95 45.29
N LEU A 39 21.76 8.13 45.21
CA LEU A 39 20.42 8.58 44.86
C LEU A 39 19.89 9.38 46.05
N THR A 40 19.87 10.69 45.95
CA THR A 40 19.07 11.55 46.83
C THR A 40 17.61 11.52 46.31
N ASP A 41 16.74 10.96 47.09
CA ASP A 41 15.28 11.03 46.90
C ASP A 41 14.84 12.51 47.04
N THR A 42 14.75 13.20 45.91
CA THR A 42 14.03 14.47 45.80
C THR A 42 12.61 14.13 45.31
N PRO A 43 11.54 14.50 46.01
CA PRO A 43 10.19 14.25 45.52
C PRO A 43 9.99 14.97 44.17
N MET A 44 9.72 14.20 43.13
CA MET A 44 9.43 14.72 41.79
C MET A 44 8.09 15.47 41.86
N GLN A 45 8.12 16.79 41.68
CA GLN A 45 6.91 17.56 41.44
C GLN A 45 6.26 17.02 40.15
N PRO A 46 4.93 16.86 40.09
CA PRO A 46 4.27 16.48 38.86
C PRO A 46 4.53 17.56 37.81
N GLN A 47 5.16 17.18 36.72
CA GLN A 47 5.25 18.03 35.56
C GLN A 47 3.83 18.24 34.99
N PRO A 48 3.49 19.48 34.58
CA PRO A 48 2.24 19.70 33.89
C PRO A 48 2.22 18.83 32.61
N PRO A 49 1.04 18.37 32.16
CA PRO A 49 0.92 17.60 30.94
C PRO A 49 1.57 18.37 29.80
N ILE A 50 2.45 17.70 29.05
CA ILE A 50 2.94 18.23 27.79
C ILE A 50 1.71 18.30 26.88
N GLU A 51 1.19 19.50 26.63
CA GLU A 51 0.20 19.72 25.60
C GLU A 51 0.86 19.35 24.27
N VAL A 52 0.54 18.15 23.78
CA VAL A 52 0.77 17.80 22.40
C VAL A 52 -0.08 18.77 21.59
N PRO A 53 0.50 19.62 20.72
CA PRO A 53 -0.31 20.47 19.90
C PRO A 53 -1.21 19.57 19.04
N THR A 54 -2.48 19.58 19.36
CA THR A 54 -3.52 19.01 18.52
C THR A 54 -3.49 19.81 17.24
N GLN A 55 -2.84 19.29 16.21
CA GLN A 55 -2.94 19.88 14.89
C GLN A 55 -4.40 19.71 14.46
N THR A 56 -5.14 20.79 14.61
CA THR A 56 -6.46 20.92 14.02
C THR A 56 -6.31 20.64 12.53
N PRO A 57 -7.03 19.67 11.94
CA PRO A 57 -6.96 19.45 10.51
C PRO A 57 -7.32 20.78 9.83
N TYR A 58 -6.45 21.21 8.93
CA TYR A 58 -6.66 22.42 8.15
C TYR A 58 -7.83 22.13 7.20
N VAL A 59 -9.04 22.46 7.63
CA VAL A 59 -10.21 22.44 6.78
C VAL A 59 -10.08 23.65 5.86
N ILE A 60 -9.88 23.40 4.58
CA ILE A 60 -9.91 24.46 3.57
C ILE A 60 -11.35 24.96 3.50
N THR A 61 -11.66 25.97 4.28
CA THR A 61 -12.93 26.72 4.15
C THR A 61 -12.65 27.82 3.14
N ALA A 62 -13.04 27.60 1.89
CA ALA A 62 -12.99 28.65 0.88
C ALA A 62 -14.06 29.70 1.20
N THR A 63 -13.64 30.90 1.56
CA THR A 63 -14.51 32.09 1.56
C THR A 63 -14.74 32.49 0.10
N PRO A 64 -15.97 32.73 -0.36
CA PRO A 64 -16.22 33.13 -1.73
C PRO A 64 -15.73 34.56 -1.96
N GLU A 65 -14.58 34.68 -2.60
CA GLU A 65 -14.16 35.98 -3.18
C GLU A 65 -14.73 36.10 -4.60
N THR A 66 -15.31 37.24 -4.87
CA THR A 66 -15.85 37.67 -6.16
C THR A 66 -14.75 37.63 -7.22
N ILE A 67 -14.81 36.72 -8.16
CA ILE A 67 -13.81 36.56 -9.22
C ILE A 67 -13.93 37.74 -10.18
N VAL A 68 -12.97 38.63 -10.10
CA VAL A 68 -12.70 39.62 -11.16
C VAL A 68 -11.91 38.91 -12.24
N THR A 69 -12.53 38.68 -13.40
CA THR A 69 -11.91 38.05 -14.58
C THR A 69 -10.87 39.01 -15.19
N THR A 70 -9.66 39.01 -14.68
CA THR A 70 -8.49 39.37 -15.44
C THR A 70 -7.90 38.10 -16.01
N SER A 71 -7.69 38.05 -17.33
CA SER A 71 -7.05 36.90 -18.00
C SER A 71 -5.61 36.76 -17.48
N ALA A 72 -5.46 35.97 -16.40
CA ALA A 72 -4.16 35.56 -15.93
C ALA A 72 -3.51 34.63 -16.99
N PRO A 73 -2.17 34.64 -17.13
CA PRO A 73 -1.50 33.70 -18.01
C PRO A 73 -1.89 32.26 -17.62
N PRO A 74 -1.92 31.33 -18.59
CA PRO A 74 -2.31 29.95 -18.34
C PRO A 74 -1.43 29.37 -17.23
N GLN A 75 -2.04 29.00 -16.13
CA GLN A 75 -1.36 28.38 -14.99
C GLN A 75 -1.56 26.87 -15.07
N GLY A 76 -0.55 26.13 -14.61
CA GLY A 76 -0.62 24.68 -14.62
C GLY A 76 -1.70 24.15 -13.69
N VAL A 77 -2.38 23.11 -14.16
CA VAL A 77 -3.50 22.44 -13.49
C VAL A 77 -3.13 20.99 -13.26
N PHE A 78 -3.39 20.47 -12.08
CA PHE A 78 -3.40 19.04 -11.79
C PHE A 78 -4.75 18.46 -12.15
N PHE A 79 -4.73 17.35 -12.89
CA PHE A 79 -5.89 16.51 -13.13
C PHE A 79 -5.74 15.25 -12.28
N LEU A 80 -6.63 15.08 -11.30
CA LEU A 80 -6.53 14.07 -10.25
C LEU A 80 -7.67 13.07 -10.40
N SER A 81 -7.39 11.77 -10.20
CA SER A 81 -8.41 10.76 -9.99
C SER A 81 -8.53 10.49 -8.49
N LEU A 82 -9.58 10.98 -7.86
CA LEU A 82 -9.81 10.87 -6.43
C LEU A 82 -11.03 10.00 -6.11
N LYS A 83 -10.89 9.17 -5.10
CA LYS A 83 -11.99 8.34 -4.61
C LYS A 83 -13.02 9.18 -3.87
N GLU A 84 -14.28 9.12 -4.32
CA GLU A 84 -15.42 9.83 -3.76
C GLU A 84 -16.70 9.00 -3.89
N GLY A 85 -17.51 8.91 -2.85
CA GLY A 85 -18.83 8.27 -2.93
C GLY A 85 -18.80 6.78 -3.31
N GLY A 86 -17.66 6.10 -3.16
CA GLY A 86 -17.48 4.71 -3.57
C GLY A 86 -16.78 4.55 -4.92
N TYR A 87 -16.63 5.62 -5.71
CA TYR A 87 -16.05 5.60 -7.05
C TYR A 87 -14.88 6.58 -7.18
N PHE A 88 -14.00 6.34 -8.15
CA PHE A 88 -12.99 7.32 -8.55
C PHE A 88 -13.59 8.30 -9.55
N HIS A 89 -13.40 9.59 -9.30
CA HIS A 89 -13.83 10.66 -10.20
C HIS A 89 -12.64 11.55 -10.56
N LEU A 90 -12.77 12.22 -11.71
CA LEU A 90 -11.76 13.17 -12.17
C LEU A 90 -12.02 14.55 -11.59
N PHE A 91 -10.93 15.19 -11.15
CA PHE A 91 -10.93 16.55 -10.64
C PHE A 91 -9.82 17.35 -11.29
N ALA A 92 -10.05 18.65 -11.45
CA ALA A 92 -9.03 19.62 -11.77
C ALA A 92 -8.69 20.44 -10.51
N PHE A 93 -7.41 20.72 -10.28
CA PHE A 93 -6.92 21.42 -9.10
C PHE A 93 -5.66 22.24 -9.38
N SER A 94 -5.60 23.43 -8.84
CA SER A 94 -4.36 24.20 -8.75
C SER A 94 -4.32 24.90 -7.39
N PRO A 95 -3.27 24.69 -6.58
CA PRO A 95 -3.26 25.17 -5.19
C PRO A 95 -3.55 26.65 -5.00
N GLN A 96 -3.25 27.47 -6.02
CA GLN A 96 -3.33 28.93 -5.92
C GLN A 96 -4.49 29.55 -6.72
N THR A 97 -4.98 28.86 -7.76
CA THR A 97 -5.85 29.50 -8.76
C THR A 97 -7.11 28.74 -9.10
N LEU A 98 -7.14 27.44 -8.84
CA LEU A 98 -8.30 26.61 -9.14
C LEU A 98 -8.60 25.70 -7.94
N PRO A 99 -9.72 25.93 -7.21
CA PRO A 99 -10.15 25.02 -6.17
C PRO A 99 -10.39 23.62 -6.74
N LEU A 100 -10.51 22.62 -5.88
CA LEU A 100 -10.81 21.26 -6.31
C LEU A 100 -12.14 21.25 -7.07
N THR A 101 -12.06 21.05 -8.38
CA THR A 101 -13.19 21.16 -9.33
C THR A 101 -13.48 19.80 -9.90
N ARG A 102 -14.69 19.26 -9.69
CA ARG A 102 -15.11 17.96 -10.21
C ARG A 102 -15.36 18.01 -11.72
N LEU A 103 -14.78 17.05 -12.46
CA LEU A 103 -14.97 16.89 -13.90
C LEU A 103 -15.94 15.75 -14.24
N THR A 104 -15.96 14.68 -13.41
CA THR A 104 -16.89 13.55 -13.55
C THR A 104 -17.55 13.24 -12.21
N ALA A 105 -18.77 12.66 -12.23
CA ALA A 105 -19.59 12.45 -11.02
C ALA A 105 -20.51 11.22 -11.10
N ASP A 106 -20.22 10.28 -11.97
CA ASP A 106 -21.08 9.14 -12.26
C ASP A 106 -20.82 7.94 -11.33
N ALA A 107 -21.70 6.95 -11.31
CA ALA A 107 -21.56 5.76 -10.45
C ALA A 107 -20.63 4.69 -11.05
N TRP A 108 -19.45 5.09 -11.49
CA TRP A 108 -18.35 4.24 -11.97
C TRP A 108 -17.00 4.89 -11.71
N ASP A 109 -15.94 4.11 -11.88
CA ASP A 109 -14.58 4.60 -11.69
C ASP A 109 -14.05 5.25 -12.96
N ASP A 110 -13.45 6.42 -12.82
CA ASP A 110 -12.65 7.14 -13.82
C ASP A 110 -11.24 7.34 -13.25
N ILE A 111 -10.21 6.76 -13.89
CA ILE A 111 -8.84 6.71 -13.35
C ILE A 111 -7.80 7.13 -14.38
N THR A 112 -6.56 7.35 -13.91
CA THR A 112 -5.36 7.58 -14.73
C THR A 112 -5.52 8.67 -15.80
N PRO A 113 -5.91 9.91 -15.42
CA PRO A 113 -6.07 10.99 -16.39
C PRO A 113 -4.74 11.44 -16.98
N ALA A 114 -4.69 11.66 -18.30
CA ALA A 114 -3.55 12.23 -19.01
C ALA A 114 -3.99 13.37 -19.93
N LEU A 115 -3.39 14.56 -19.71
CA LEU A 115 -3.69 15.76 -20.48
C LEU A 115 -3.05 15.68 -21.88
N SER A 116 -3.79 16.07 -22.90
CA SER A 116 -3.27 16.14 -24.26
C SER A 116 -2.22 17.25 -24.42
N PRO A 117 -1.28 17.11 -25.38
CA PRO A 117 -0.23 18.11 -25.60
C PRO A 117 -0.76 19.51 -25.92
N ASP A 118 -1.95 19.61 -26.51
CA ASP A 118 -2.62 20.89 -26.82
C ASP A 118 -3.39 21.47 -25.61
N GLY A 119 -3.50 20.75 -24.49
CA GLY A 119 -4.18 21.21 -23.28
C GLY A 119 -5.72 21.27 -23.38
N ASN A 120 -6.31 20.66 -24.42
CA ASN A 120 -7.75 20.75 -24.68
C ASN A 120 -8.51 19.48 -24.33
N ARG A 121 -7.83 18.35 -24.17
CA ARG A 121 -8.45 17.05 -23.98
C ARG A 121 -7.80 16.27 -22.86
N LEU A 122 -8.58 15.50 -22.15
CA LEU A 122 -8.10 14.58 -21.11
C LEU A 122 -8.48 13.16 -21.51
N VAL A 123 -7.48 12.29 -21.72
CA VAL A 123 -7.73 10.86 -21.86
C VAL A 123 -7.69 10.20 -20.48
N PHE A 124 -8.53 9.22 -20.25
CA PHE A 124 -8.62 8.52 -18.97
C PHE A 124 -9.24 7.13 -19.15
N SER A 125 -9.07 6.28 -18.17
CA SER A 125 -9.67 4.94 -18.15
C SER A 125 -10.96 4.95 -17.35
N SER A 126 -12.02 4.28 -17.85
CA SER A 126 -13.33 4.29 -17.22
C SER A 126 -14.09 2.98 -17.41
N ARG A 127 -14.88 2.58 -16.40
CA ARG A 127 -15.80 1.42 -16.46
C ARG A 127 -17.24 1.76 -16.84
N ARG A 128 -17.49 2.92 -17.39
CA ARG A 128 -18.87 3.42 -17.65
C ARG A 128 -19.73 2.54 -18.57
N ASN A 129 -19.11 1.67 -19.35
CA ASN A 129 -19.79 0.71 -20.21
C ASN A 129 -19.63 -0.75 -19.74
N GLY A 130 -19.24 -0.97 -18.47
CA GLY A 130 -19.10 -2.29 -17.86
C GLY A 130 -17.70 -2.86 -17.90
N TYR A 131 -16.87 -2.46 -18.87
CA TYR A 131 -15.46 -2.84 -19.01
C TYR A 131 -14.56 -1.62 -18.88
N TRP A 132 -13.29 -1.85 -18.62
CA TRP A 132 -12.29 -0.79 -18.58
C TRP A 132 -11.87 -0.40 -19.99
N ASP A 133 -12.29 0.78 -20.42
CA ASP A 133 -11.94 1.35 -21.72
C ASP A 133 -11.34 2.75 -21.56
N LEU A 134 -10.68 3.20 -22.62
CA LEU A 134 -10.19 4.57 -22.70
C LEU A 134 -11.29 5.50 -23.19
N TYR A 135 -11.38 6.65 -22.54
CA TYR A 135 -12.30 7.73 -22.88
C TYR A 135 -11.57 9.06 -23.02
N LEU A 136 -12.12 9.93 -23.81
CA LEU A 136 -11.64 11.27 -24.08
C LEU A 136 -12.65 12.29 -23.58
N LEU A 137 -12.25 13.12 -22.64
CA LEU A 137 -13.02 14.28 -22.17
C LEU A 137 -12.51 15.54 -22.90
N ASP A 138 -13.42 16.23 -23.59
CA ASP A 138 -13.16 17.56 -24.15
C ASP A 138 -13.23 18.61 -23.04
N LEU A 139 -12.12 19.25 -22.73
CA LEU A 139 -12.03 20.29 -21.69
C LEU A 139 -12.58 21.65 -22.17
N VAL A 140 -12.92 21.78 -23.45
CA VAL A 140 -13.53 23.00 -24.03
C VAL A 140 -15.04 22.83 -24.14
N GLY A 141 -15.48 21.67 -24.66
CA GLY A 141 -16.91 21.38 -24.93
C GLY A 141 -17.59 20.53 -23.86
N SER A 142 -16.87 19.97 -22.89
CA SER A 142 -17.33 19.02 -21.87
C SER A 142 -17.89 17.69 -22.39
N GLY A 143 -17.71 17.36 -23.67
CA GLY A 143 -18.14 16.09 -24.25
C GLY A 143 -17.20 14.94 -23.88
N ILE A 144 -17.75 13.72 -23.77
CA ILE A 144 -16.98 12.50 -23.53
C ILE A 144 -17.17 11.55 -24.72
N ALA A 145 -16.05 11.01 -25.26
CA ALA A 145 -16.05 10.05 -26.35
C ALA A 145 -15.24 8.80 -25.94
N ARG A 146 -15.70 7.61 -26.36
CA ARG A 146 -15.00 6.34 -26.14
C ARG A 146 -13.92 6.14 -27.19
N LEU A 147 -12.72 5.70 -26.79
CA LEU A 147 -11.59 5.43 -27.67
C LEU A 147 -11.32 3.95 -27.90
N THR A 148 -11.55 3.11 -26.90
CA THR A 148 -11.49 1.65 -27.02
C THR A 148 -12.85 1.04 -26.72
N ASP A 149 -13.11 -0.14 -27.27
CA ASP A 149 -14.35 -0.91 -27.09
C ASP A 149 -13.98 -2.38 -27.09
N THR A 150 -13.39 -2.82 -26.00
CA THR A 150 -12.85 -4.17 -25.83
C THR A 150 -13.32 -4.76 -24.48
N PRO A 151 -13.38 -6.08 -24.33
CA PRO A 151 -13.67 -6.70 -23.04
C PRO A 151 -12.43 -6.74 -22.12
N GLU A 152 -11.27 -6.37 -22.64
CA GLU A 152 -10.01 -6.34 -21.92
C GLU A 152 -9.97 -5.15 -20.95
N TYR A 153 -9.01 -5.18 -20.02
CA TYR A 153 -8.69 -4.02 -19.18
C TYR A 153 -7.77 -3.09 -19.95
N ASP A 154 -8.28 -1.95 -20.42
CA ASP A 154 -7.52 -0.91 -21.12
C ASP A 154 -7.32 0.28 -20.19
N ALA A 155 -6.04 0.61 -19.83
CA ALA A 155 -5.76 1.63 -18.83
C ALA A 155 -4.40 2.33 -19.00
N ALA A 156 -4.11 3.25 -18.06
CA ALA A 156 -2.86 4.02 -17.99
C ALA A 156 -2.47 4.71 -19.31
N PRO A 157 -3.34 5.55 -19.89
CA PRO A 157 -3.10 6.16 -21.17
C PRO A 157 -2.01 7.23 -21.13
N SER A 158 -1.23 7.34 -22.22
CA SER A 158 -0.21 8.37 -22.46
C SER A 158 -0.26 8.88 -23.90
N TRP A 159 -0.26 10.18 -24.08
CA TRP A 159 -0.31 10.83 -25.38
C TRP A 159 1.00 10.79 -26.14
N SER A 160 0.93 10.57 -27.45
CA SER A 160 2.04 10.94 -28.35
C SER A 160 2.20 12.47 -28.39
N PRO A 161 3.41 13.00 -28.61
CA PRO A 161 3.65 14.45 -28.57
C PRO A 161 2.93 15.25 -29.66
N ASP A 162 2.52 14.59 -30.74
CA ASP A 162 1.71 15.16 -31.83
C ASP A 162 0.19 15.07 -31.57
N GLY A 163 -0.23 14.37 -30.47
CA GLY A 163 -1.63 14.17 -30.13
C GLY A 163 -2.39 13.21 -31.05
N ALA A 164 -1.69 12.45 -31.90
CA ALA A 164 -2.29 11.55 -32.88
C ALA A 164 -2.55 10.14 -32.33
N PHE A 165 -1.80 9.72 -31.31
CA PHE A 165 -1.88 8.39 -30.71
C PHE A 165 -1.92 8.44 -29.19
N ILE A 166 -2.47 7.36 -28.62
CA ILE A 166 -2.41 7.01 -27.18
C ILE A 166 -1.65 5.70 -27.05
N ALA A 167 -0.62 5.65 -26.20
CA ALA A 167 -0.07 4.41 -25.67
C ALA A 167 -0.83 4.05 -24.38
N PHE A 168 -1.12 2.78 -24.17
CA PHE A 168 -1.88 2.31 -23.00
C PHE A 168 -1.54 0.85 -22.70
N GLU A 169 -1.83 0.41 -21.47
CA GLU A 169 -1.72 -0.99 -21.07
C GLU A 169 -3.05 -1.70 -21.31
N SER A 170 -2.98 -2.94 -21.79
CA SER A 170 -4.15 -3.80 -21.99
C SER A 170 -3.89 -5.21 -21.46
N TYR A 171 -4.88 -5.77 -20.74
CA TYR A 171 -4.77 -7.11 -20.17
C TYR A 171 -5.31 -8.16 -21.13
N VAL A 172 -4.43 -8.68 -21.98
CA VAL A 172 -4.76 -9.63 -23.05
C VAL A 172 -4.16 -10.99 -22.71
N ASN A 173 -4.96 -12.05 -22.85
CA ASN A 173 -4.51 -13.45 -22.62
C ASN A 173 -3.85 -13.69 -21.25
N GLY A 174 -4.27 -12.98 -20.21
CA GLY A 174 -3.73 -13.15 -18.86
C GLY A 174 -2.43 -12.41 -18.61
N ASN A 175 -2.02 -11.50 -19.50
CA ASN A 175 -0.84 -10.67 -19.39
C ASN A 175 -1.14 -9.21 -19.71
N LEU A 176 -0.41 -8.27 -19.09
CA LEU A 176 -0.45 -6.84 -19.44
C LEU A 176 0.61 -6.56 -20.51
N ASP A 177 0.16 -6.01 -21.62
CA ASP A 177 1.01 -5.56 -22.74
C ASP A 177 0.67 -4.13 -23.14
N ILE A 178 1.61 -3.45 -23.81
CA ILE A 178 1.43 -2.08 -24.26
C ILE A 178 0.90 -2.07 -25.71
N PHE A 179 -0.16 -1.28 -25.91
CA PHE A 179 -0.79 -1.04 -27.21
C PHE A 179 -0.80 0.44 -27.55
N LEU A 180 -0.92 0.74 -28.86
CA LEU A 180 -1.10 2.07 -29.40
C LEU A 180 -2.47 2.18 -30.08
N ARG A 181 -3.19 3.28 -29.79
CA ARG A 181 -4.49 3.62 -30.37
C ARG A 181 -4.40 4.93 -31.13
N SER A 182 -4.82 4.95 -32.38
CA SER A 182 -5.01 6.21 -33.12
C SER A 182 -6.21 6.98 -32.56
N VAL A 183 -6.04 8.27 -32.33
CA VAL A 183 -7.11 9.18 -31.90
C VAL A 183 -7.87 9.77 -33.09
N THR A 184 -7.20 9.85 -34.25
CA THR A 184 -7.76 10.44 -35.48
C THR A 184 -8.48 9.43 -36.36
N ASP A 185 -8.10 8.15 -36.29
CA ASP A 185 -8.73 7.05 -37.03
C ASP A 185 -9.09 5.91 -36.08
N LEU A 186 -10.31 5.96 -35.55
CA LEU A 186 -10.84 4.92 -34.67
C LEU A 186 -11.15 3.60 -35.39
N GLY A 187 -11.14 3.56 -36.73
CA GLY A 187 -11.25 2.34 -37.52
C GLY A 187 -9.95 1.56 -37.63
N GLN A 188 -8.81 2.17 -37.31
CA GLN A 188 -7.52 1.50 -37.29
C GLN A 188 -7.46 0.48 -36.15
N ALA A 189 -6.96 -0.72 -36.44
CA ALA A 189 -6.70 -1.74 -35.41
C ALA A 189 -5.70 -1.25 -34.37
N LEU A 190 -5.79 -1.78 -33.15
CA LEU A 190 -4.79 -1.55 -32.11
C LEU A 190 -3.42 -2.07 -32.57
N ILE A 191 -2.39 -1.31 -32.30
CA ILE A 191 -1.01 -1.67 -32.66
C ILE A 191 -0.31 -2.16 -31.38
N PRO A 192 0.05 -3.46 -31.29
CA PRO A 192 0.80 -3.94 -30.14
C PRO A 192 2.24 -3.40 -30.18
N LEU A 193 2.70 -2.82 -29.09
CA LEU A 193 4.08 -2.41 -28.90
C LEU A 193 4.90 -3.53 -28.26
N THR A 194 4.30 -4.24 -27.31
CA THR A 194 4.91 -5.38 -26.63
C THR A 194 4.05 -6.63 -26.79
N GLN A 195 4.67 -7.80 -26.77
CA GLN A 195 4.02 -9.10 -26.93
C GLN A 195 4.91 -10.22 -26.33
N ASN A 196 5.35 -10.08 -25.09
CA ASN A 196 6.14 -11.12 -24.45
C ASN A 196 5.43 -11.60 -23.17
N PRO A 197 5.85 -12.72 -22.56
CA PRO A 197 5.20 -13.24 -21.34
C PRO A 197 5.40 -12.37 -20.09
N ALA A 198 6.29 -11.39 -20.13
CA ALA A 198 6.48 -10.46 -19.02
C ALA A 198 5.34 -9.42 -19.01
N SER A 199 4.97 -8.98 -17.84
CA SER A 199 3.99 -7.91 -17.67
C SER A 199 4.64 -6.57 -18.04
N ASP A 200 4.03 -5.86 -18.98
CA ASP A 200 4.43 -4.53 -19.44
C ASP A 200 3.33 -3.52 -19.11
N THR A 201 3.63 -2.50 -18.29
CA THR A 201 2.64 -1.59 -17.70
C THR A 201 3.07 -0.13 -17.72
N SER A 202 2.15 0.78 -17.42
CA SER A 202 2.41 2.21 -17.19
C SER A 202 3.21 2.88 -18.30
N PRO A 203 2.79 2.79 -19.57
CA PRO A 203 3.51 3.41 -20.68
C PRO A 203 3.49 4.92 -20.57
N VAL A 204 4.62 5.57 -20.88
CA VAL A 204 4.72 7.03 -21.00
C VAL A 204 5.47 7.40 -22.25
N TRP A 205 4.80 8.12 -23.14
CA TRP A 205 5.37 8.56 -24.39
C TRP A 205 6.32 9.74 -24.18
N SER A 206 7.52 9.69 -24.77
CA SER A 206 8.47 10.80 -24.70
C SER A 206 7.91 12.02 -25.43
N PRO A 207 7.86 13.20 -24.76
CA PRO A 207 7.37 14.42 -25.41
C PRO A 207 8.37 15.03 -26.40
N ARG A 208 9.59 14.50 -26.47
CA ARG A 208 10.63 14.96 -27.40
C ARG A 208 10.25 14.63 -28.83
N LEU A 209 10.07 15.63 -29.67
CA LEU A 209 9.78 15.42 -31.11
C LEU A 209 10.97 14.81 -31.84
N PRO A 210 10.72 13.84 -32.72
CA PRO A 210 9.44 13.34 -33.25
C PRO A 210 8.70 12.31 -32.35
N GLY A 211 9.04 12.12 -31.06
CA GLY A 211 8.31 11.24 -30.16
C GLY A 211 8.51 9.74 -30.46
N ARG A 212 9.78 9.35 -30.63
CA ARG A 212 10.13 7.99 -31.08
C ARG A 212 10.45 7.02 -29.95
N GLN A 213 10.16 7.40 -28.69
CA GLN A 213 10.44 6.58 -27.52
C GLN A 213 9.23 6.50 -26.60
N ILE A 214 8.99 5.32 -26.05
CA ILE A 214 8.00 5.08 -25.00
C ILE A 214 8.72 4.40 -23.84
N ALA A 215 8.69 5.00 -22.65
CA ALA A 215 9.13 4.34 -21.43
C ALA A 215 7.94 3.59 -20.81
N PHE A 216 8.22 2.47 -20.15
CA PHE A 216 7.21 1.62 -19.51
C PHE A 216 7.86 0.76 -18.42
N ILE A 217 7.07 0.14 -17.59
CA ILE A 217 7.53 -0.84 -16.61
C ILE A 217 7.41 -2.24 -17.19
N SER A 218 8.46 -3.06 -17.03
CA SER A 218 8.46 -4.45 -17.48
C SER A 218 9.08 -5.39 -16.47
N THR A 219 8.52 -6.58 -16.35
CA THR A 219 9.05 -7.67 -15.50
C THR A 219 9.96 -8.64 -16.28
N ARG A 220 10.41 -8.29 -17.48
CA ARG A 220 11.24 -9.17 -18.35
C ARG A 220 12.63 -9.48 -17.81
N SER A 221 13.15 -8.65 -16.90
CA SER A 221 14.40 -8.87 -16.16
C SER A 221 14.22 -9.68 -14.87
N GLY A 222 12.97 -9.94 -14.48
CA GLY A 222 12.58 -10.64 -13.25
C GLY A 222 11.78 -9.75 -12.31
N GLU A 223 12.33 -8.63 -11.89
CA GLU A 223 11.63 -7.60 -11.12
C GLU A 223 11.10 -6.48 -12.04
N PRO A 224 10.09 -5.71 -11.61
CA PRO A 224 9.61 -4.54 -12.35
C PRO A 224 10.70 -3.49 -12.51
N GLU A 225 11.10 -3.22 -13.75
CA GLU A 225 12.14 -2.27 -14.12
C GLU A 225 11.62 -1.26 -15.15
N VAL A 226 12.30 -0.12 -15.29
CA VAL A 226 11.99 0.91 -16.29
C VAL A 226 12.68 0.57 -17.60
N TRP A 227 11.89 0.35 -18.64
CA TRP A 227 12.35 0.06 -19.99
C TRP A 227 11.96 1.16 -20.96
N ILE A 228 12.74 1.35 -22.00
CA ILE A 228 12.43 2.24 -23.13
C ILE A 228 12.33 1.43 -24.42
N ALA A 229 11.21 1.56 -25.13
CA ALA A 229 11.03 1.09 -26.50
C ALA A 229 11.45 2.18 -27.48
N ASP A 230 12.25 1.82 -28.46
CA ASP A 230 12.61 2.66 -29.62
C ASP A 230 11.67 2.34 -30.80
N LEU A 231 10.80 3.28 -31.15
CA LEU A 231 9.82 3.10 -32.23
C LEU A 231 10.44 3.10 -33.64
N ASP A 232 11.68 3.56 -33.78
CA ASP A 232 12.42 3.49 -35.04
C ASP A 232 13.07 2.11 -35.30
N HIS A 233 13.26 1.35 -34.20
CA HIS A 233 13.90 0.05 -34.23
C HIS A 233 13.05 -0.97 -33.46
N ALA A 234 12.03 -1.51 -34.11
CA ALA A 234 11.10 -2.46 -33.53
C ALA A 234 11.83 -3.61 -32.82
N GLY A 235 11.45 -3.89 -31.58
CA GLY A 235 12.08 -4.90 -30.73
C GLY A 235 13.37 -4.43 -30.03
N ASN A 236 13.79 -3.20 -30.18
CA ASN A 236 14.86 -2.61 -29.40
C ASN A 236 14.30 -2.05 -28.10
N PHE A 237 14.55 -2.76 -27.01
CA PHE A 237 14.15 -2.38 -25.64
C PHE A 237 15.40 -2.19 -24.79
N ILE A 238 15.48 -1.06 -24.11
CA ILE A 238 16.62 -0.68 -23.28
C ILE A 238 16.16 -0.64 -21.81
N ASP A 239 16.80 -1.43 -20.96
CA ASP A 239 16.65 -1.35 -19.51
C ASP A 239 17.40 -0.13 -18.99
N VAL A 240 16.68 0.80 -18.37
CA VAL A 240 17.22 2.09 -17.91
C VAL A 240 17.49 2.09 -16.42
N SER A 241 16.64 1.48 -15.62
CA SER A 241 16.82 1.39 -14.17
C SER A 241 17.84 0.33 -13.81
N ASN A 242 17.76 -0.84 -14.43
CA ASN A 242 18.68 -1.98 -14.28
C ASN A 242 19.11 -2.20 -12.83
N ASN A 243 18.15 -2.24 -11.92
CA ASN A 243 18.36 -2.40 -10.49
C ASN A 243 17.48 -3.51 -9.91
N PRO A 244 17.89 -4.78 -9.98
CA PRO A 244 17.08 -5.92 -9.54
C PRO A 244 16.86 -5.99 -8.02
N GLN A 245 17.28 -4.98 -7.27
CA GLN A 245 17.10 -4.91 -5.82
C GLN A 245 15.92 -4.02 -5.41
N THR A 246 15.32 -3.32 -6.37
CA THR A 246 14.17 -2.43 -6.14
C THR A 246 13.04 -2.76 -7.09
N VAL A 247 11.87 -2.21 -6.81
CA VAL A 247 10.67 -2.36 -7.64
C VAL A 247 10.31 -0.98 -8.19
N GLU A 248 10.43 -0.83 -9.51
CA GLU A 248 10.16 0.42 -10.19
C GLU A 248 8.69 0.53 -10.62
N ALA A 249 8.18 1.77 -10.62
CA ALA A 249 6.80 2.08 -11.00
C ALA A 249 6.66 3.51 -11.55
N HIS A 250 5.59 3.72 -12.31
CA HIS A 250 5.10 5.03 -12.75
C HIS A 250 6.18 5.93 -13.38
N PRO A 251 6.79 5.54 -14.51
CA PRO A 251 7.75 6.39 -15.19
C PRO A 251 7.08 7.67 -15.71
N ALA A 252 7.84 8.77 -15.79
CA ALA A 252 7.36 10.05 -16.29
C ALA A 252 8.48 10.84 -16.95
N TRP A 253 8.30 11.26 -18.21
CA TRP A 253 9.24 12.12 -18.92
C TRP A 253 9.10 13.59 -18.50
N SER A 254 10.25 14.28 -18.39
CA SER A 254 10.25 15.74 -18.27
C SER A 254 9.66 16.40 -19.55
N PRO A 255 9.10 17.62 -19.47
CA PRO A 255 8.48 18.29 -20.62
C PRO A 255 9.40 18.45 -21.84
N ASP A 256 10.73 18.55 -21.63
CA ASP A 256 11.72 18.60 -22.69
C ASP A 256 12.17 17.21 -23.20
N GLY A 257 11.71 16.14 -22.55
CA GLY A 257 12.08 14.76 -22.87
C GLY A 257 13.54 14.39 -22.59
N ASN A 258 14.26 15.22 -21.82
CA ASN A 258 15.66 14.99 -21.50
C ASN A 258 15.87 14.23 -20.19
N LYS A 259 14.85 14.10 -19.36
CA LYS A 259 14.90 13.37 -18.09
C LYS A 259 13.71 12.42 -17.96
N LEU A 260 13.95 11.29 -17.31
CA LEU A 260 12.92 10.32 -16.95
C LEU A 260 12.93 10.15 -15.44
N ALA A 261 11.78 10.37 -14.81
CA ALA A 261 11.57 10.10 -13.40
C ALA A 261 10.77 8.82 -13.21
N TRP A 262 10.97 8.13 -12.09
CA TRP A 262 10.16 6.99 -11.69
C TRP A 262 10.13 6.85 -10.17
N ALA A 263 9.18 6.10 -9.66
CA ALA A 263 9.14 5.65 -8.29
C ALA A 263 9.92 4.34 -8.15
N SER A 264 10.77 4.23 -7.13
CA SER A 264 11.56 3.05 -6.83
C SER A 264 11.31 2.65 -5.38
N THR A 265 10.84 1.44 -5.15
CA THR A 265 10.55 0.90 -3.83
C THR A 265 11.60 -0.11 -3.43
N ASP A 266 12.26 0.13 -2.30
CA ASP A 266 13.16 -0.81 -1.66
C ASP A 266 12.33 -1.90 -0.94
N PRO A 267 12.38 -3.17 -1.34
CA PRO A 267 11.56 -4.23 -0.76
C PRO A 267 11.92 -4.56 0.69
N ASP A 268 13.12 -4.21 1.16
CA ASP A 268 13.54 -4.48 2.54
C ASP A 268 12.95 -3.46 3.51
N SER A 269 12.96 -2.19 3.15
CA SER A 269 12.41 -1.09 3.96
C SER A 269 10.98 -0.70 3.56
N GLY A 270 10.54 -1.08 2.35
CA GLY A 270 9.26 -0.66 1.75
C GLY A 270 9.15 0.83 1.47
N LEU A 271 10.26 1.56 1.60
CA LEU A 271 10.27 2.99 1.32
C LEU A 271 10.29 3.24 -0.18
N THR A 272 9.37 4.06 -0.64
CA THR A 272 9.31 4.49 -2.04
C THR A 272 9.92 5.87 -2.20
N SER A 273 10.86 5.97 -3.13
CA SER A 273 11.60 7.19 -3.46
C SER A 273 11.50 7.50 -4.94
N LEU A 274 11.62 8.77 -5.27
CA LEU A 274 11.67 9.23 -6.65
C LEU A 274 13.11 9.31 -7.13
N TYR A 275 13.36 8.74 -8.30
CA TYR A 275 14.63 8.83 -9.00
C TYR A 275 14.48 9.54 -10.34
N VAL A 276 15.53 10.22 -10.76
CA VAL A 276 15.60 10.95 -12.03
C VAL A 276 16.85 10.52 -12.79
N TRP A 277 16.65 10.03 -13.99
CA TRP A 277 17.69 9.66 -14.93
C TRP A 277 17.79 10.72 -16.06
N ASP A 278 19.01 10.93 -16.56
CA ASP A 278 19.33 11.91 -17.61
C ASP A 278 19.53 11.19 -18.96
N ALA A 279 18.57 11.35 -19.86
CA ALA A 279 18.63 10.77 -21.21
C ALA A 279 19.77 11.34 -22.07
N LEU A 280 20.30 12.52 -21.73
CA LEU A 280 21.47 13.10 -22.40
C LEU A 280 22.79 12.51 -21.90
N ASN A 281 22.77 11.86 -20.74
CA ASN A 281 23.90 11.17 -20.14
C ASN A 281 23.51 9.77 -19.65
N PRO A 282 23.15 8.86 -20.55
CA PRO A 282 22.50 7.58 -20.22
C PRO A 282 23.36 6.64 -19.37
N ASN A 283 24.67 6.83 -19.34
CA ASN A 283 25.58 6.03 -18.51
C ASN A 283 25.70 6.53 -17.07
N ALA A 284 25.14 7.71 -16.73
CA ALA A 284 25.12 8.19 -15.37
C ALA A 284 23.97 7.50 -14.59
N PRO A 285 24.20 7.12 -13.31
CA PRO A 285 23.14 6.55 -12.50
C PRO A 285 22.03 7.57 -12.26
N ALA A 286 20.80 7.07 -12.13
CA ALA A 286 19.68 7.89 -11.69
C ALA A 286 19.93 8.48 -10.31
N ARG A 287 19.41 9.69 -10.07
CA ARG A 287 19.61 10.44 -8.83
C ARG A 287 18.32 10.50 -8.04
N TRP A 288 18.44 10.36 -6.73
CA TRP A 288 17.32 10.59 -5.81
C TRP A 288 16.82 12.04 -5.91
N ALA A 289 15.50 12.22 -6.01
CA ALA A 289 14.84 13.52 -6.12
C ALA A 289 13.81 13.79 -5.03
N GLY A 290 13.32 12.76 -4.33
CA GLY A 290 12.29 12.94 -3.29
C GLY A 290 11.71 11.63 -2.80
N SER A 291 10.65 11.72 -2.01
CA SER A 291 9.90 10.57 -1.48
C SER A 291 8.49 10.54 -2.07
N GLY A 292 7.88 9.36 -2.09
CA GLY A 292 6.55 9.12 -2.64
C GLY A 292 6.58 8.35 -3.94
N ASP A 293 5.43 8.22 -4.57
CA ASP A 293 5.28 7.53 -5.84
C ASP A 293 4.53 8.40 -6.87
N TRP A 294 4.33 7.85 -8.08
CA TRP A 294 3.61 8.52 -9.17
C TRP A 294 4.18 9.92 -9.47
N PRO A 295 5.44 10.03 -9.93
CA PRO A 295 6.02 11.33 -10.28
C PRO A 295 5.30 11.97 -11.48
N VAL A 296 5.06 13.26 -11.39
CA VAL A 296 4.49 14.08 -12.48
C VAL A 296 5.26 15.39 -12.59
N TRP A 297 5.82 15.66 -13.74
CA TRP A 297 6.59 16.86 -13.96
C TRP A 297 5.71 18.12 -14.08
N GLN A 298 6.05 19.16 -13.32
CA GLN A 298 5.45 20.49 -13.47
C GLN A 298 6.21 21.35 -14.47
N ASP A 299 7.52 21.18 -14.50
CA ASP A 299 8.48 21.75 -15.45
C ASP A 299 9.75 20.89 -15.47
N ASN A 300 10.82 21.32 -16.14
CA ASN A 300 12.06 20.53 -16.26
C ASN A 300 12.88 20.42 -14.96
N ASN A 301 12.44 21.04 -13.86
CA ASN A 301 13.15 21.07 -12.59
C ASN A 301 12.28 20.66 -11.38
N ASN A 302 10.95 20.64 -11.54
CA ASN A 302 10.01 20.37 -10.45
C ASN A 302 9.12 19.18 -10.77
N ILE A 303 9.01 18.27 -9.80
CA ILE A 303 8.22 17.04 -9.87
C ILE A 303 7.20 17.08 -8.72
N ALA A 304 5.92 16.91 -9.02
CA ALA A 304 4.89 16.57 -8.05
C ALA A 304 4.81 15.06 -7.87
N SER A 305 4.42 14.60 -6.69
CA SER A 305 4.24 13.17 -6.42
C SER A 305 3.10 12.91 -5.45
N ARG A 306 2.57 11.72 -5.49
CA ARG A 306 1.72 11.15 -4.45
C ARG A 306 2.60 10.71 -3.29
N LEU A 307 2.32 11.18 -2.09
CA LEU A 307 2.95 10.70 -0.87
C LEU A 307 1.91 9.90 -0.07
N PRO A 308 1.94 8.56 -0.14
CA PRO A 308 1.01 7.71 0.60
C PRO A 308 1.35 7.69 2.09
N ALA A 309 0.32 7.64 2.92
CA ALA A 309 0.39 7.35 4.34
C ALA A 309 -0.60 6.22 4.67
N PRO A 310 -0.55 5.61 5.85
CA PRO A 310 -1.32 4.40 6.14
C PRO A 310 -2.81 4.48 5.81
N ASN A 311 -3.47 5.58 6.15
CA ASN A 311 -4.90 5.79 5.92
C ASN A 311 -5.18 7.14 5.25
N GLN A 312 -4.17 7.78 4.68
CA GLN A 312 -4.25 9.12 4.08
C GLN A 312 -3.38 9.19 2.82
N THR A 313 -3.65 10.17 1.98
CA THR A 313 -2.86 10.43 0.78
C THR A 313 -2.54 11.93 0.71
N PHE A 314 -1.30 12.26 0.40
CA PHE A 314 -0.87 13.65 0.22
C PHE A 314 -0.37 13.87 -1.21
N LEU A 315 -0.57 15.07 -1.72
CA LEU A 315 0.14 15.60 -2.88
C LEU A 315 1.33 16.42 -2.35
N THR A 316 2.51 16.16 -2.87
CA THR A 316 3.74 16.91 -2.53
C THR A 316 4.53 17.20 -3.79
N GLY A 317 5.63 17.94 -3.68
CA GLY A 317 6.52 18.16 -4.81
C GLY A 317 7.95 18.45 -4.40
N TYR A 318 8.86 18.15 -5.31
CA TYR A 318 10.30 18.28 -5.12
C TYR A 318 10.96 18.92 -6.35
N THR A 319 12.04 19.64 -6.11
CA THR A 319 12.99 19.94 -7.18
C THR A 319 13.79 18.69 -7.52
N ILE A 320 14.36 18.60 -8.72
CA ILE A 320 15.29 17.50 -9.08
C ILE A 320 16.55 17.43 -8.19
N ALA A 321 16.80 18.44 -7.38
CA ALA A 321 17.87 18.47 -6.38
C ALA A 321 17.40 17.97 -4.99
N GLY A 322 16.14 17.53 -4.85
CA GLY A 322 15.58 16.97 -3.61
C GLY A 322 15.02 18.01 -2.63
N ALA A 323 14.95 19.28 -2.98
CA ALA A 323 14.30 20.29 -2.13
C ALA A 323 12.77 20.27 -2.31
N ILE A 324 12.01 20.39 -1.22
CA ILE A 324 10.55 20.45 -1.26
C ILE A 324 10.12 21.73 -2.03
N SER A 325 9.35 21.55 -3.09
CA SER A 325 8.75 22.64 -3.89
C SER A 325 7.25 22.82 -3.59
N ILE A 326 6.55 21.74 -3.25
CA ILE A 326 5.17 21.75 -2.76
C ILE A 326 5.16 21.05 -1.40
N PRO A 327 4.84 21.76 -0.29
CA PRO A 327 4.61 21.14 1.00
C PRO A 327 3.51 20.07 0.89
N PRO A 328 3.55 18.98 1.68
CA PRO A 328 2.51 17.95 1.63
C PRO A 328 1.11 18.52 1.88
N VAL A 329 0.23 18.36 0.90
CA VAL A 329 -1.19 18.76 0.93
C VAL A 329 -2.04 17.50 1.08
N LEU A 330 -2.80 17.40 2.17
CA LEU A 330 -3.71 16.29 2.39
C LEU A 330 -4.80 16.29 1.31
N LEU A 331 -4.94 15.17 0.61
CA LEU A 331 -6.03 14.95 -0.35
C LEU A 331 -7.26 14.39 0.38
N PRO A 332 -8.47 14.78 -0.05
CA PRO A 332 -9.71 14.37 0.61
C PRO A 332 -10.10 12.89 0.34
N GLY A 333 -9.41 12.22 -0.56
CA GLY A 333 -9.64 10.81 -0.93
C GLY A 333 -8.37 10.13 -1.43
N ALA A 334 -8.42 8.82 -1.60
CA ALA A 334 -7.34 8.07 -2.23
C ALA A 334 -7.14 8.54 -3.67
N LEU A 335 -5.88 8.70 -4.08
CA LEU A 335 -5.49 9.14 -5.43
C LEU A 335 -5.07 7.91 -6.27
N TYR A 336 -5.67 7.76 -7.45
CA TYR A 336 -5.31 6.72 -8.42
C TYR A 336 -4.96 7.33 -9.78
N GLY A 337 -3.78 7.89 -9.86
CA GLY A 337 -3.27 8.57 -11.04
C GLY A 337 -3.59 10.06 -11.07
N PHE A 338 -2.66 10.79 -11.65
CA PHE A 338 -2.82 12.21 -11.93
C PHE A 338 -1.86 12.67 -13.02
N SER A 339 -2.18 13.78 -13.64
CA SER A 339 -1.33 14.48 -14.60
C SER A 339 -1.29 15.96 -14.31
N TYR A 340 -0.33 16.65 -14.90
CA TYR A 340 -0.18 18.09 -14.79
C TYR A 340 0.11 18.70 -16.17
N GLY A 341 -0.45 19.87 -16.41
CA GLY A 341 -0.16 20.61 -17.63
C GLY A 341 -0.92 21.92 -17.68
N THR A 342 -0.77 22.64 -18.78
CA THR A 342 -1.42 23.92 -19.01
C THR A 342 -2.62 23.72 -19.91
N THR A 343 -3.80 24.16 -19.50
CA THR A 343 -4.98 24.16 -20.37
C THR A 343 -4.91 25.35 -21.34
N SER A 344 -5.44 25.16 -22.53
CA SER A 344 -5.45 26.23 -23.56
C SER A 344 -6.49 27.33 -23.26
N ALA A 345 -7.49 27.01 -22.46
CA ALA A 345 -8.57 27.91 -22.04
C ALA A 345 -8.99 27.64 -20.59
N ALA A 346 -9.74 28.58 -20.01
CA ALA A 346 -10.42 28.33 -18.74
C ALA A 346 -11.42 27.18 -18.89
N LEU A 347 -11.59 26.36 -17.84
CA LEU A 347 -12.57 25.28 -17.84
C LEU A 347 -13.99 25.84 -18.13
N PRO A 348 -14.80 25.15 -18.96
CA PRO A 348 -16.14 25.62 -19.33
C PRO A 348 -17.11 25.70 -18.15
N GLY A 349 -18.19 26.43 -18.34
CA GLY A 349 -19.19 26.73 -17.31
C GLY A 349 -19.70 25.53 -16.50
N PRO A 350 -19.98 24.36 -17.10
CA PRO A 350 -20.40 23.18 -16.35
C PRO A 350 -19.40 22.76 -15.27
N PHE A 351 -18.09 22.89 -15.52
CA PHE A 351 -17.04 22.57 -14.52
C PHE A 351 -16.87 23.72 -13.51
N GLN A 352 -17.05 24.97 -13.92
CA GLN A 352 -16.97 26.12 -12.99
C GLN A 352 -18.06 26.08 -11.92
N THR A 353 -19.26 25.60 -12.23
CA THR A 353 -20.34 25.43 -11.25
C THR A 353 -20.10 24.25 -10.31
N ALA A 354 -19.25 23.31 -10.69
CA ALA A 354 -18.83 22.18 -9.86
C ALA A 354 -17.64 22.53 -8.94
N ALA A 355 -17.11 23.75 -9.02
CA ALA A 355 -16.09 24.25 -8.10
C ALA A 355 -16.69 24.44 -6.71
N GLN A 356 -16.10 23.84 -5.71
CA GLN A 356 -16.50 23.72 -4.30
C GLN A 356 -17.22 22.40 -3.98
N VAL A 357 -16.48 21.32 -4.07
CA VAL A 357 -17.04 20.02 -3.74
C VAL A 357 -16.54 19.61 -2.36
N THR A 358 -17.47 19.52 -1.41
CA THR A 358 -17.30 18.59 -0.31
C THR A 358 -17.46 17.19 -0.93
N LEU A 359 -16.41 16.35 -0.81
CA LEU A 359 -16.52 14.99 -1.33
C LEU A 359 -17.70 14.27 -0.67
N ALA A 360 -18.53 13.63 -1.46
CA ALA A 360 -19.66 12.88 -0.94
C ALA A 360 -19.13 11.67 -0.16
N ALA A 361 -19.60 11.50 1.07
CA ALA A 361 -19.42 10.26 1.79
C ALA A 361 -20.18 9.13 1.07
N PRO A 362 -19.61 7.92 0.96
CA PRO A 362 -20.29 6.80 0.28
C PRO A 362 -21.53 6.34 1.04
N PHE A 363 -21.59 6.64 2.33
CA PHE A 363 -22.70 6.27 3.19
C PHE A 363 -22.87 7.31 4.32
N VAL A 364 -24.10 7.69 4.57
CA VAL A 364 -24.48 8.48 5.73
C VAL A 364 -25.40 7.59 6.58
N ALA A 365 -24.99 7.28 7.81
CA ALA A 365 -25.80 6.47 8.69
C ALA A 365 -27.19 7.11 8.90
N GLY A 366 -28.24 6.37 8.62
CA GLY A 366 -29.61 6.79 8.86
C GLY A 366 -29.99 6.86 10.33
N SER A 367 -29.14 6.30 11.21
CA SER A 367 -29.29 6.34 12.65
C SER A 367 -28.83 7.69 13.18
N THR A 368 -29.75 8.56 13.46
CA THR A 368 -29.51 9.63 14.44
C THR A 368 -29.00 8.99 15.71
N PRO A 369 -27.90 9.49 16.32
CA PRO A 369 -27.42 9.01 17.61
C PRO A 369 -28.63 8.97 18.57
N GLN A 370 -28.87 7.81 19.16
CA GLN A 370 -30.00 7.66 20.07
C GLN A 370 -29.79 8.65 21.22
N PRO A 371 -30.68 9.64 21.42
CA PRO A 371 -30.46 10.71 22.39
C PRO A 371 -30.53 10.23 23.84
N ASN A 372 -30.75 8.94 24.08
CA ASN A 372 -30.97 8.33 25.40
C ASN A 372 -29.87 7.40 25.88
N ILE A 373 -28.68 7.39 25.24
CA ILE A 373 -27.56 6.62 25.79
C ILE A 373 -26.92 7.43 26.92
N PRO A 374 -27.02 6.97 28.20
CA PRO A 374 -26.46 7.71 29.30
C PRO A 374 -24.96 7.90 29.13
N SER A 375 -24.49 9.17 29.13
CA SER A 375 -23.08 9.53 29.22
C SER A 375 -22.16 8.91 28.15
N GLY A 376 -22.57 8.89 26.87
CA GLY A 376 -21.70 8.48 25.74
C GLY A 376 -21.42 6.99 25.66
N ARG A 377 -22.20 6.14 26.34
CA ARG A 377 -22.13 4.68 26.20
C ARG A 377 -22.78 4.24 24.89
N THR A 378 -22.16 3.26 24.26
CA THR A 378 -22.66 2.58 23.07
C THR A 378 -23.13 1.17 23.40
N SER A 379 -23.90 0.56 22.50
CA SER A 379 -24.38 -0.81 22.62
C SER A 379 -23.83 -1.68 21.47
N LEU A 380 -23.96 -3.00 21.64
CA LEU A 380 -23.68 -3.97 20.59
C LEU A 380 -24.99 -4.28 19.85
N VAL A 381 -24.93 -4.25 18.52
CA VAL A 381 -26.00 -4.68 17.62
C VAL A 381 -25.65 -6.00 16.98
N THR A 382 -26.64 -6.87 16.80
CA THR A 382 -26.46 -8.16 16.12
C THR A 382 -26.51 -7.93 14.62
N LEU A 383 -25.50 -8.40 13.90
CA LEU A 383 -25.45 -8.38 12.45
C LEU A 383 -26.37 -9.46 11.86
N THR A 384 -27.09 -9.13 10.80
CA THR A 384 -28.01 -10.06 10.11
C THR A 384 -27.33 -10.71 8.91
N ASN A 385 -27.72 -11.96 8.60
CA ASN A 385 -27.19 -12.73 7.47
C ASN A 385 -25.67 -12.81 7.47
N PHE A 386 -25.13 -13.21 8.62
CA PHE A 386 -23.71 -13.13 8.90
C PHE A 386 -23.26 -14.36 9.71
N THR A 387 -22.08 -14.89 9.39
CA THR A 387 -21.51 -16.07 10.06
C THR A 387 -20.31 -15.66 10.88
N ASP A 388 -20.43 -15.76 12.19
CA ASP A 388 -19.37 -15.55 13.17
C ASP A 388 -19.78 -16.21 14.50
N PHE A 389 -18.82 -16.42 15.42
CA PHE A 389 -19.08 -16.87 16.80
C PHE A 389 -19.86 -15.81 17.59
N TYR A 390 -19.53 -14.54 17.42
CA TYR A 390 -20.16 -13.40 18.06
C TYR A 390 -20.56 -12.40 16.98
N PRO A 391 -21.71 -12.61 16.29
CA PRO A 391 -22.13 -11.78 15.16
C PRO A 391 -22.66 -10.42 15.64
N GLN A 392 -21.82 -9.70 16.39
CA GLN A 392 -22.16 -8.43 17.00
C GLN A 392 -21.14 -7.37 16.60
N MET A 393 -21.58 -6.12 16.58
CA MET A 393 -20.72 -4.98 16.32
C MET A 393 -21.23 -3.78 17.14
N ASN A 394 -20.36 -2.81 17.42
CA ASN A 394 -20.77 -1.55 18.02
C ASN A 394 -21.84 -0.88 17.12
N GLU A 395 -22.90 -0.35 17.70
CA GLU A 395 -24.02 0.27 16.96
C GLU A 395 -23.54 1.38 15.99
N LEU A 396 -22.47 2.11 16.34
CA LEU A 396 -21.91 3.16 15.49
C LEU A 396 -21.08 2.60 14.32
N ALA A 397 -20.63 1.36 14.41
CA ALA A 397 -19.84 0.69 13.36
C ALA A 397 -20.70 -0.22 12.48
N GLY A 398 -21.78 -0.78 13.03
CA GLY A 398 -22.58 -1.81 12.38
C GLY A 398 -23.17 -1.39 11.04
N ASP A 399 -23.77 -0.20 10.97
CA ASP A 399 -24.36 0.33 9.75
C ASP A 399 -23.30 0.56 8.66
N PHE A 400 -22.14 1.10 9.03
CA PHE A 400 -21.02 1.32 8.11
C PHE A 400 -20.42 -0.01 7.62
N PHE A 401 -20.39 -1.04 8.47
CA PHE A 401 -19.98 -2.38 8.07
C PHE A 401 -20.96 -2.99 7.05
N GLN A 402 -22.26 -2.91 7.30
CA GLN A 402 -23.28 -3.45 6.37
C GLN A 402 -23.26 -2.71 5.03
N ALA A 403 -23.08 -1.39 5.05
CA ALA A 403 -22.94 -0.60 3.83
C ALA A 403 -21.67 -0.97 3.05
N LEU A 404 -20.52 -1.11 3.72
CA LEU A 404 -19.28 -1.60 3.12
C LEU A 404 -19.48 -2.99 2.52
N ARG A 405 -20.09 -3.94 3.26
CA ARG A 405 -20.37 -5.29 2.78
C ARG A 405 -21.22 -5.30 1.52
N GLY A 406 -22.30 -4.50 1.48
CA GLY A 406 -23.14 -4.34 0.30
C GLY A 406 -22.36 -3.85 -0.92
N GLN A 407 -21.48 -2.88 -0.72
CA GLN A 407 -20.64 -2.36 -1.80
C GLN A 407 -19.56 -3.37 -2.24
N VAL A 408 -18.98 -4.13 -1.32
CA VAL A 408 -18.04 -5.22 -1.66
C VAL A 408 -18.74 -6.26 -2.54
N VAL A 409 -19.96 -6.68 -2.20
CA VAL A 409 -20.74 -7.61 -3.03
C VAL A 409 -20.98 -7.04 -4.42
N ALA A 410 -21.36 -5.77 -4.52
CA ALA A 410 -21.61 -5.12 -5.80
C ALA A 410 -20.35 -5.06 -6.69
N GLN A 411 -19.18 -4.83 -6.09
CA GLN A 411 -17.91 -4.68 -6.81
C GLN A 411 -17.21 -6.01 -7.13
N THR A 412 -17.39 -7.02 -6.29
CA THR A 412 -16.67 -8.30 -6.43
C THR A 412 -17.55 -9.45 -6.93
N GLY A 413 -18.88 -9.29 -6.90
CA GLY A 413 -19.83 -10.34 -7.29
C GLY A 413 -20.04 -11.43 -6.24
N TRP A 414 -19.42 -11.32 -5.04
CA TRP A 414 -19.60 -12.28 -3.95
C TRP A 414 -19.43 -11.62 -2.57
N ASP A 415 -19.91 -12.28 -1.54
CA ASP A 415 -19.96 -11.75 -0.16
C ASP A 415 -18.72 -12.10 0.65
N ALA A 416 -17.63 -11.40 0.41
CA ALA A 416 -16.36 -11.59 1.11
C ALA A 416 -16.44 -11.29 2.62
N LEU A 417 -17.37 -10.43 3.03
CA LEU A 417 -17.54 -10.00 4.41
C LEU A 417 -18.70 -10.73 5.12
N GLY A 418 -19.34 -11.69 4.48
CA GLY A 418 -20.43 -12.48 5.05
C GLY A 418 -19.97 -13.58 6.02
N ASN A 419 -18.67 -13.93 5.98
CA ASN A 419 -18.05 -14.93 6.85
C ASN A 419 -16.70 -14.40 7.33
N LEU A 420 -16.68 -13.79 8.50
CA LEU A 420 -15.48 -13.25 9.13
C LEU A 420 -14.79 -14.30 10.03
N GLU A 421 -13.55 -14.03 10.39
CA GLU A 421 -12.88 -14.72 11.49
C GLU A 421 -13.44 -14.23 12.82
N ASN A 422 -13.58 -12.88 12.98
CA ASN A 422 -14.18 -12.25 14.15
C ASN A 422 -14.78 -10.88 13.80
N ALA A 423 -15.92 -10.53 14.40
CA ALA A 423 -16.51 -9.18 14.42
C ALA A 423 -16.51 -8.58 15.82
N PHE A 424 -16.65 -9.41 16.84
CA PHE A 424 -16.62 -9.05 18.25
C PHE A 424 -16.01 -10.18 19.06
N VAL A 425 -15.27 -9.83 20.10
CA VAL A 425 -14.74 -10.78 21.08
C VAL A 425 -15.11 -10.30 22.48
N PRO A 426 -15.84 -11.11 23.28
CA PRO A 426 -16.19 -10.70 24.65
C PRO A 426 -14.95 -10.70 25.56
N LEU A 427 -14.95 -9.86 26.59
CA LEU A 427 -13.85 -9.76 27.57
C LEU A 427 -13.56 -11.07 28.31
N THR A 428 -14.47 -12.03 28.28
CA THR A 428 -14.25 -13.36 28.84
C THR A 428 -13.32 -14.23 28.02
N THR A 429 -13.10 -13.87 26.75
CA THR A 429 -12.13 -14.52 25.88
C THR A 429 -10.77 -13.84 26.07
N PRO A 430 -9.72 -14.57 26.46
CA PRO A 430 -8.41 -13.96 26.64
C PRO A 430 -7.84 -13.47 25.30
N LEU A 431 -7.14 -12.34 25.36
CA LEU A 431 -6.34 -11.85 24.23
C LEU A 431 -5.32 -12.90 23.79
N ASN A 432 -5.03 -12.91 22.49
CA ASN A 432 -3.85 -13.58 21.99
C ASN A 432 -2.60 -13.05 22.72
N PRO A 433 -1.70 -13.89 23.21
CA PRO A 433 -0.49 -13.45 23.89
C PRO A 433 0.31 -12.47 23.02
N GLY A 434 0.64 -11.30 23.55
CA GLY A 434 1.41 -10.27 22.85
C GLY A 434 0.58 -9.18 22.17
N LEU A 435 -0.74 -9.31 22.09
CA LEU A 435 -1.63 -8.20 21.73
C LEU A 435 -1.89 -7.37 23.00
N GLY A 436 -1.44 -6.12 23.02
CA GLY A 436 -1.72 -5.20 24.14
C GLY A 436 -3.10 -4.58 24.06
N GLU A 437 -3.55 -4.29 22.86
CA GLU A 437 -4.83 -3.66 22.53
C GLU A 437 -5.46 -4.42 21.37
N ASP A 438 -6.73 -4.78 21.52
CA ASP A 438 -7.49 -5.48 20.50
C ASP A 438 -8.85 -4.79 20.33
N TRP A 439 -9.06 -4.23 19.14
CA TRP A 439 -10.25 -3.48 18.79
C TRP A 439 -11.51 -4.34 18.70
N LEU A 440 -11.36 -5.66 18.56
CA LEU A 440 -12.49 -6.59 18.56
C LEU A 440 -13.28 -6.54 19.89
N TYR A 441 -12.63 -6.27 21.02
CA TYR A 441 -13.32 -6.08 22.30
C TYR A 441 -14.23 -4.86 22.33
N THR A 442 -13.97 -3.87 21.49
CA THR A 442 -14.79 -2.65 21.39
C THR A 442 -16.02 -2.85 20.51
N GLY A 443 -16.07 -3.95 19.74
CA GLY A 443 -17.03 -4.14 18.65
C GLY A 443 -16.84 -3.17 17.48
N ARG A 444 -15.70 -2.48 17.42
CA ARG A 444 -15.33 -1.54 16.38
C ARG A 444 -14.20 -2.07 15.47
N GLY A 445 -14.02 -3.37 15.44
CA GLY A 445 -13.06 -4.07 14.59
C GLY A 445 -13.71 -5.29 13.96
N PHE A 446 -13.13 -5.75 12.86
CA PHE A 446 -13.40 -7.07 12.31
C PHE A 446 -12.15 -7.65 11.66
N THR A 447 -12.09 -8.97 11.61
CA THR A 447 -11.03 -9.71 10.91
C THR A 447 -11.62 -10.56 9.80
N LEU A 448 -11.07 -10.40 8.59
CA LEU A 448 -11.44 -11.27 7.46
C LEU A 448 -10.91 -12.68 7.72
N ASN A 449 -11.62 -13.67 7.20
CA ASN A 449 -11.23 -15.06 7.33
C ASN A 449 -9.90 -15.32 6.56
N PRO A 450 -8.80 -15.72 7.23
CA PRO A 450 -7.51 -15.92 6.59
C PRO A 450 -7.50 -17.08 5.58
N VAL A 451 -8.51 -17.95 5.60
CA VAL A 451 -8.70 -19.01 4.59
C VAL A 451 -8.82 -18.41 3.18
N LEU A 452 -9.31 -17.17 3.03
CA LEU A 452 -9.39 -16.50 1.75
C LEU A 452 -8.02 -16.33 1.08
N VAL A 453 -6.95 -16.09 1.86
CA VAL A 453 -5.57 -16.04 1.34
C VAL A 453 -5.13 -17.42 0.85
N GLN A 454 -5.39 -18.46 1.64
CA GLN A 454 -5.02 -19.84 1.29
C GLN A 454 -5.76 -20.36 0.05
N ALA A 455 -6.98 -19.88 -0.14
CA ALA A 455 -7.83 -20.23 -1.28
C ALA A 455 -7.59 -19.34 -2.52
N TYR A 456 -6.66 -18.39 -2.46
CA TYR A 456 -6.39 -17.40 -3.52
C TYR A 456 -7.58 -16.49 -3.87
N TRP A 457 -8.48 -16.27 -2.89
CA TRP A 457 -9.57 -15.30 -3.00
C TRP A 457 -9.25 -13.95 -2.37
N MET A 458 -8.12 -13.84 -1.67
CA MET A 458 -7.60 -12.61 -1.12
C MET A 458 -6.09 -12.56 -1.32
N ALA A 459 -5.60 -11.48 -1.90
CA ALA A 459 -4.18 -11.15 -2.00
C ALA A 459 -3.84 -10.08 -0.96
N VAL A 460 -2.66 -10.21 -0.36
CA VAL A 460 -2.20 -9.29 0.70
C VAL A 460 -0.88 -8.69 0.25
N VAL A 461 -0.87 -7.38 0.06
CA VAL A 461 0.32 -6.63 -0.36
C VAL A 461 0.90 -5.90 0.84
N ARG A 462 2.21 -6.03 1.03
CA ARG A 462 2.94 -5.36 2.10
C ARG A 462 3.18 -3.90 1.72
N GLU A 463 2.88 -2.99 2.64
CA GLU A 463 3.16 -1.56 2.51
C GLU A 463 3.92 -1.08 3.76
N ASP A 464 5.11 -0.52 3.56
CA ASP A 464 5.95 -0.05 4.64
C ASP A 464 5.94 1.48 4.70
N PHE A 465 5.74 2.00 5.90
CA PHE A 465 5.74 3.43 6.19
C PHE A 465 6.80 3.71 7.27
N GLY A 466 8.06 3.76 6.84
CA GLY A 466 9.21 3.80 7.74
C GLY A 466 9.35 2.51 8.54
N GLN A 467 9.21 2.59 9.87
CA GLN A 467 9.31 1.42 10.74
C GLN A 467 7.97 0.67 10.92
N GLN A 468 6.90 1.19 10.37
CA GLN A 468 5.56 0.60 10.48
C GLN A 468 5.19 -0.12 9.20
N ILE A 469 4.76 -1.35 9.34
CA ILE A 469 4.29 -2.20 8.24
C ILE A 469 2.78 -2.26 8.30
N TYR A 470 2.15 -2.04 7.15
CA TYR A 470 0.73 -2.17 6.92
C TYR A 470 0.48 -3.15 5.78
N TRP A 471 -0.76 -3.58 5.64
CA TRP A 471 -1.15 -4.54 4.63
C TRP A 471 -2.30 -3.97 3.80
N ARG A 472 -2.20 -4.08 2.50
CA ARG A 472 -3.28 -3.77 1.55
C ARG A 472 -3.95 -5.06 1.12
N LEU A 473 -5.27 -5.07 1.12
CA LEU A 473 -6.08 -6.24 0.83
C LEU A 473 -6.75 -6.09 -0.53
N TYR A 474 -6.59 -7.10 -1.36
CA TYR A 474 -7.28 -7.23 -2.62
C TYR A 474 -8.14 -8.48 -2.60
N LEU A 475 -9.38 -8.38 -3.06
CA LEU A 475 -10.32 -9.49 -3.21
C LEU A 475 -10.38 -9.91 -4.67
N HIS A 476 -10.27 -11.20 -4.93
CA HIS A 476 -10.50 -11.77 -6.25
C HIS A 476 -11.97 -11.58 -6.62
N THR A 477 -12.28 -11.10 -7.82
CA THR A 477 -13.65 -10.91 -8.27
C THR A 477 -14.28 -12.20 -8.77
N ALA A 478 -15.60 -12.33 -8.69
CA ALA A 478 -16.31 -13.51 -9.18
C ALA A 478 -16.29 -13.59 -10.71
N ALA A 479 -16.49 -12.44 -11.38
CA ALA A 479 -16.32 -12.34 -12.81
C ALA A 479 -14.85 -12.08 -13.15
N GLN A 480 -14.29 -12.90 -14.01
CA GLN A 480 -12.90 -12.83 -14.46
C GLN A 480 -12.81 -12.48 -15.95
N ASP A 481 -13.78 -11.68 -16.41
CA ASP A 481 -13.97 -11.28 -17.80
C ASP A 481 -13.70 -9.79 -18.04
N GLY A 482 -13.17 -9.07 -17.06
CA GLY A 482 -12.89 -7.64 -17.14
C GLY A 482 -14.04 -6.75 -16.67
N SER A 483 -15.23 -7.30 -16.42
CA SER A 483 -16.40 -6.52 -15.95
C SER A 483 -16.28 -6.10 -14.49
N GLN A 484 -15.41 -6.72 -13.70
CA GLN A 484 -15.19 -6.43 -12.29
C GLN A 484 -13.69 -6.36 -11.96
N GLY A 485 -13.33 -5.45 -11.06
CA GLY A 485 -11.95 -5.33 -10.58
C GLY A 485 -10.95 -4.80 -11.61
N MET A 486 -9.67 -5.01 -11.33
CA MET A 486 -8.51 -4.65 -12.16
C MET A 486 -7.43 -5.71 -12.00
N PRO A 487 -6.52 -5.92 -12.98
CA PRO A 487 -5.35 -6.75 -12.78
C PRO A 487 -4.48 -6.22 -11.62
N LEU A 488 -3.86 -7.12 -10.85
CA LEU A 488 -2.85 -6.73 -9.89
C LEU A 488 -1.56 -6.34 -10.64
N THR A 489 -0.88 -5.32 -10.12
CA THR A 489 0.44 -4.89 -10.59
C THR A 489 1.54 -5.11 -9.54
N GLN A 490 1.15 -5.37 -8.29
CA GLN A 490 2.08 -5.57 -7.17
C GLN A 490 2.11 -7.05 -6.76
N VAL A 491 3.30 -7.53 -6.40
CA VAL A 491 3.49 -8.90 -5.93
C VAL A 491 2.96 -9.04 -4.49
N PRO A 492 2.03 -9.98 -4.21
CA PRO A 492 1.53 -10.20 -2.87
C PRO A 492 2.55 -10.89 -1.95
N TRP A 493 2.30 -10.76 -0.65
CA TRP A 493 3.06 -11.44 0.39
C TRP A 493 2.51 -12.85 0.65
N ASP A 494 3.39 -13.85 0.63
CA ASP A 494 3.06 -15.23 0.96
C ASP A 494 3.40 -15.54 2.42
N PHE A 495 2.40 -15.48 3.29
CA PHE A 495 2.53 -15.90 4.67
C PHE A 495 2.74 -17.41 4.84
N SER A 496 2.33 -18.22 3.89
CA SER A 496 2.44 -19.69 3.96
C SER A 496 3.88 -20.17 3.81
N ALA A 497 4.72 -19.38 3.16
CA ALA A 497 6.14 -19.63 2.97
C ALA A 497 6.90 -19.79 4.31
N ARG A 498 6.39 -19.25 5.42
CA ARG A 498 6.91 -19.49 6.78
C ARG A 498 7.04 -20.97 7.14
N LYS A 499 6.25 -21.83 6.49
CA LYS A 499 6.26 -23.29 6.71
C LYS A 499 7.27 -24.02 5.83
N THR A 500 7.86 -23.33 4.85
CA THR A 500 8.67 -23.96 3.80
C THR A 500 10.16 -23.74 3.95
N SER A 501 10.60 -22.65 4.58
CA SER A 501 12.02 -22.35 4.78
C SER A 501 12.26 -21.59 6.09
N SER A 502 13.46 -21.75 6.65
CA SER A 502 13.89 -21.02 7.87
C SER A 502 13.98 -19.52 7.61
N SER A 503 14.49 -19.10 6.45
CA SER A 503 14.59 -17.70 6.07
C SER A 503 13.21 -17.05 5.97
N ALA A 504 12.26 -17.69 5.28
CA ALA A 504 10.89 -17.18 5.20
C ALA A 504 10.20 -17.17 6.57
N TYR A 505 10.53 -18.12 7.47
CA TYR A 505 10.02 -18.09 8.84
C TYR A 505 10.51 -16.86 9.60
N GLU A 506 11.81 -16.56 9.56
CA GLU A 506 12.41 -15.41 10.22
C GLU A 506 11.91 -14.07 9.67
N ASN A 507 11.61 -14.03 8.36
CA ASN A 507 11.06 -12.85 7.68
C ASN A 507 9.53 -12.71 7.81
N GLY A 508 8.86 -13.70 8.44
CA GLY A 508 7.40 -13.69 8.59
C GLY A 508 6.63 -14.06 7.32
N GLY A 509 7.31 -14.56 6.30
CA GLY A 509 6.85 -14.90 4.97
C GLY A 509 7.86 -14.48 3.90
N GLN A 510 7.42 -14.36 2.67
CA GLN A 510 8.20 -13.84 1.54
C GLN A 510 7.24 -13.26 0.49
N LEU A 511 7.76 -12.52 -0.48
CA LEU A 511 6.98 -12.16 -1.67
C LEU A 511 6.64 -13.43 -2.47
N MET A 512 5.51 -13.43 -3.14
CA MET A 512 5.18 -14.48 -4.11
C MET A 512 6.17 -14.41 -5.29
N ASN A 513 6.27 -15.51 -6.05
CA ASN A 513 7.20 -15.56 -7.19
C ASN A 513 6.72 -14.73 -8.41
N SER A 514 5.46 -14.37 -8.43
CA SER A 514 4.86 -13.58 -9.51
C SER A 514 3.58 -12.93 -9.04
N VAL A 515 3.15 -11.90 -9.75
CA VAL A 515 1.82 -11.31 -9.58
C VAL A 515 0.77 -12.35 -10.02
N PRO A 516 -0.22 -12.67 -9.19
CA PRO A 516 -1.30 -13.58 -9.58
C PRO A 516 -2.15 -12.93 -10.68
N GLY A 517 -2.45 -13.71 -11.72
CA GLY A 517 -3.33 -13.28 -12.81
C GLY A 517 -4.77 -13.06 -12.35
N GLY A 518 -5.59 -12.54 -13.26
CA GLY A 518 -7.01 -12.29 -13.04
C GLY A 518 -7.31 -10.88 -12.54
N TYR A 519 -8.59 -10.66 -12.18
CA TYR A 519 -9.12 -9.36 -11.79
C TYR A 519 -9.37 -9.31 -10.27
N TRP A 520 -8.91 -8.23 -9.67
CA TRP A 520 -8.88 -8.01 -8.23
C TRP A 520 -9.48 -6.67 -7.85
N PHE A 521 -10.06 -6.60 -6.67
CA PHE A 521 -10.70 -5.40 -6.14
C PHE A 521 -10.00 -4.92 -4.88
N ASP A 522 -9.62 -3.64 -4.81
CA ASP A 522 -8.95 -3.04 -3.65
C ASP A 522 -9.94 -2.78 -2.50
N LEU A 523 -10.03 -3.74 -1.59
CA LEU A 523 -10.85 -3.63 -0.39
C LEU A 523 -10.37 -2.52 0.54
N THR A 524 -9.06 -2.36 0.69
CA THR A 524 -8.48 -1.40 1.63
C THR A 524 -8.89 0.04 1.30
N THR A 525 -8.79 0.41 0.03
CA THR A 525 -9.21 1.74 -0.42
C THR A 525 -10.71 1.96 -0.24
N LEU A 526 -11.53 0.96 -0.53
CA LEU A 526 -12.98 1.08 -0.30
C LEU A 526 -13.29 1.18 1.20
N ALA A 527 -12.72 0.31 2.03
CA ALA A 527 -12.96 0.30 3.47
C ALA A 527 -12.64 1.66 4.12
N GLY A 528 -11.53 2.29 3.71
CA GLY A 528 -11.15 3.63 4.17
C GLY A 528 -12.24 4.69 3.94
N GLN A 529 -13.01 4.58 2.86
CA GLN A 529 -14.12 5.51 2.60
C GLN A 529 -15.32 5.33 3.53
N TYR A 530 -15.47 4.11 4.08
CA TYR A 530 -16.48 3.82 5.11
C TYR A 530 -15.93 4.06 6.52
N GLY A 531 -14.76 4.69 6.65
CA GLY A 531 -14.15 5.02 7.94
C GLY A 531 -13.41 3.84 8.61
N TRP A 532 -13.19 2.74 7.88
CA TRP A 532 -12.41 1.60 8.36
C TRP A 532 -10.93 1.82 8.09
N GLU A 533 -10.11 1.66 9.09
CA GLU A 533 -8.68 1.90 9.07
C GLU A 533 -7.90 0.60 9.28
N ARG A 534 -6.73 0.53 8.68
CA ARG A 534 -5.76 -0.54 8.92
C ARG A 534 -4.98 -0.28 10.19
N LEU A 535 -4.59 -1.34 10.87
CA LEU A 535 -3.64 -1.28 11.98
C LEU A 535 -2.23 -1.64 11.52
N PRO A 536 -1.18 -1.04 12.13
CA PRO A 536 0.19 -1.47 11.87
C PRO A 536 0.42 -2.88 12.40
N ALA A 537 1.24 -3.64 11.69
CA ALA A 537 1.79 -4.88 12.23
C ALA A 537 2.57 -4.60 13.52
N LEU A 538 2.48 -5.50 14.48
CA LEU A 538 3.28 -5.43 15.71
C LEU A 538 4.77 -5.64 15.40
N THR A 539 5.66 -5.11 16.23
CA THR A 539 7.11 -5.21 16.02
C THR A 539 7.62 -6.66 15.94
N ASN A 540 6.91 -7.60 16.56
CA ASN A 540 7.23 -9.03 16.57
C ASN A 540 6.45 -9.86 15.54
N TRP A 541 5.75 -9.24 14.59
CA TRP A 541 4.88 -9.91 13.62
C TRP A 541 5.57 -11.02 12.81
N ARG A 542 6.87 -10.88 12.58
CA ARG A 542 7.63 -11.86 11.80
C ARG A 542 7.61 -13.25 12.46
N THR A 543 7.77 -13.30 13.77
CA THR A 543 7.72 -14.56 14.55
C THR A 543 6.36 -14.86 15.16
N TYR A 544 5.53 -13.83 15.34
CA TYR A 544 4.19 -13.93 15.90
C TYR A 544 3.14 -13.58 14.83
N TYR A 545 2.58 -14.60 14.19
CA TYR A 545 1.69 -14.45 13.02
C TYR A 545 0.48 -13.53 13.28
N ALA A 546 -0.19 -13.67 14.43
CA ALA A 546 -1.32 -12.82 14.76
C ALA A 546 -0.91 -11.34 14.87
N GLY A 547 0.36 -11.04 15.17
CA GLY A 547 0.90 -9.69 15.20
C GLY A 547 1.00 -9.03 13.82
N ALA A 548 0.85 -9.78 12.74
CA ALA A 548 0.81 -9.20 11.39
C ALA A 548 -0.45 -8.34 11.19
N ARG A 549 -1.59 -8.68 11.82
CA ARG A 549 -2.85 -7.93 11.73
C ARG A 549 -3.29 -7.62 10.29
N PHE A 550 -2.86 -8.44 9.34
CA PHE A 550 -3.06 -8.15 7.92
C PHE A 550 -4.55 -8.15 7.51
N ASN A 551 -5.37 -8.92 8.21
CA ASN A 551 -6.79 -9.09 7.94
C ASN A 551 -7.70 -8.30 8.88
N GLU A 552 -7.13 -7.42 9.72
CA GLU A 552 -7.86 -6.63 10.72
C GLU A 552 -8.12 -5.20 10.21
N LEU A 553 -9.38 -4.79 10.27
CA LEU A 553 -9.83 -3.43 10.01
C LEU A 553 -10.61 -2.90 11.21
N VAL A 554 -10.40 -1.62 11.55
CA VAL A 554 -10.99 -0.97 12.71
C VAL A 554 -11.72 0.32 12.34
N TYR A 555 -12.75 0.67 13.13
CA TYR A 555 -13.56 1.88 12.95
C TYR A 555 -13.35 2.82 14.16
N PRO A 556 -12.22 3.55 14.22
CA PRO A 556 -11.83 4.30 15.40
C PRO A 556 -12.60 5.62 15.55
N GLN A 557 -12.97 6.30 14.48
CA GLN A 557 -13.57 7.64 14.48
C GLN A 557 -12.78 8.66 15.33
N GLY A 558 -11.45 8.59 15.26
CA GLY A 558 -10.56 9.45 16.04
C GLY A 558 -10.43 9.09 17.53
N LEU A 559 -11.03 8.00 17.97
CA LEU A 559 -10.88 7.50 19.35
C LEU A 559 -9.59 6.68 19.50
N ASP A 560 -8.97 6.76 20.64
CA ASP A 560 -8.03 5.74 21.09
C ASP A 560 -8.79 4.49 21.58
N TRP A 561 -8.07 3.35 21.63
CA TRP A 561 -8.64 2.07 22.04
C TRP A 561 -9.28 2.11 23.45
N ARG A 562 -8.63 2.77 24.42
CA ARG A 562 -9.12 2.86 25.78
C ARG A 562 -10.44 3.63 25.86
N THR A 563 -10.53 4.74 25.14
CA THR A 563 -11.77 5.54 25.06
C THR A 563 -12.89 4.75 24.40
N ALA A 564 -12.59 4.00 23.32
CA ALA A 564 -13.57 3.11 22.69
C ALA A 564 -14.05 1.99 23.64
N MET A 565 -13.15 1.41 24.44
CA MET A 565 -13.50 0.43 25.48
C MET A 565 -14.42 1.03 26.56
N LEU A 566 -14.13 2.25 27.01
CA LEU A 566 -14.94 2.94 28.02
C LEU A 566 -16.34 3.33 27.51
N GLN A 567 -16.55 3.43 26.20
CA GLN A 567 -17.88 3.61 25.63
C GLN A 567 -18.75 2.34 25.75
N LEU A 568 -18.14 1.16 25.73
CA LEU A 568 -18.85 -0.12 25.80
C LEU A 568 -18.87 -0.70 27.23
N TYR A 569 -17.77 -0.58 27.95
CA TYR A 569 -17.60 -1.19 29.30
C TYR A 569 -17.48 -0.13 30.41
N PRO A 570 -18.01 -0.38 31.59
CA PRO A 570 -17.76 0.50 32.72
C PRO A 570 -16.30 0.37 33.20
N PRO A 571 -15.71 1.44 33.75
CA PRO A 571 -14.30 1.47 34.14
C PRO A 571 -13.87 0.32 35.06
N GLU A 572 -14.77 -0.15 35.91
CA GLU A 572 -14.51 -1.18 36.91
C GLU A 572 -14.21 -2.55 36.26
N VAL A 573 -14.75 -2.78 35.06
CA VAL A 573 -14.53 -4.02 34.29
C VAL A 573 -13.17 -4.02 33.60
N LEU A 574 -12.64 -2.83 33.36
CA LEU A 574 -11.35 -2.65 32.65
C LEU A 574 -10.14 -2.60 33.60
N VAL A 575 -10.36 -2.67 34.90
CA VAL A 575 -9.28 -2.73 35.89
C VAL A 575 -8.69 -4.15 35.86
N THR A 576 -7.45 -4.30 35.46
CA THR A 576 -6.72 -5.55 35.58
C THR A 576 -6.64 -5.89 37.10
N PRO A 577 -7.16 -7.03 37.56
CA PRO A 577 -7.00 -7.39 38.96
C PRO A 577 -5.50 -7.48 39.27
N THR A 578 -5.04 -6.67 40.23
CA THR A 578 -3.67 -6.79 40.72
C THR A 578 -3.56 -8.18 41.33
N ILE A 579 -2.77 -9.06 40.72
CA ILE A 579 -2.47 -10.36 41.29
C ILE A 579 -1.69 -10.08 42.56
N VAL A 580 -2.38 -10.17 43.70
CA VAL A 580 -1.71 -10.16 44.99
C VAL A 580 -0.99 -11.51 45.09
N ILE A 581 0.27 -11.52 44.76
CA ILE A 581 1.14 -12.68 44.98
C ILE A 581 1.20 -12.82 46.50
N PRO A 582 0.61 -13.87 47.12
CA PRO A 582 0.74 -14.06 48.53
C PRO A 582 2.23 -14.11 48.87
N PRO A 583 2.67 -13.48 49.97
CA PRO A 583 4.07 -13.47 50.32
C PRO A 583 4.58 -14.91 50.38
N THR A 584 5.58 -15.21 49.55
CA THR A 584 6.23 -16.51 49.52
C THR A 584 6.67 -16.82 50.96
N ARG A 585 6.10 -17.85 51.55
CA ARG A 585 6.54 -18.30 52.87
C ARG A 585 8.01 -18.63 52.73
N THR A 586 8.87 -17.80 53.34
CA THR A 586 10.29 -18.08 53.46
C THR A 586 10.45 -19.46 54.09
N PRO A 587 11.07 -20.43 53.43
CA PRO A 587 11.22 -21.73 54.04
C PRO A 587 12.09 -21.56 55.31
N THR A 588 11.46 -21.80 56.47
CA THR A 588 12.17 -21.83 57.76
C THR A 588 13.22 -22.93 57.65
N ARG A 589 14.47 -22.54 57.70
CA ARG A 589 15.61 -23.43 57.62
C ARG A 589 15.63 -24.36 58.84
N THR A 590 14.97 -25.51 58.75
CA THR A 590 15.11 -26.60 59.72
C THR A 590 16.44 -27.29 59.41
N SER A 591 17.45 -27.02 60.23
CA SER A 591 18.70 -27.76 60.23
C SER A 591 18.44 -29.19 60.63
N ARG A 592 18.27 -30.08 59.69
CA ARG A 592 18.32 -31.52 59.93
C ARG A 592 19.58 -32.05 59.27
N TRP A 593 20.55 -32.42 60.10
CA TRP A 593 21.74 -33.15 59.69
C TRP A 593 21.29 -34.51 59.12
N TYR A 594 21.36 -34.68 57.84
CA TYR A 594 21.29 -35.98 57.20
C TYR A 594 22.70 -36.51 57.04
N ARG A 595 23.01 -37.60 57.81
CA ARG A 595 24.19 -38.42 57.56
C ARG A 595 23.96 -39.17 56.23
N SER A 596 24.84 -39.00 55.28
CA SER A 596 24.87 -39.79 54.05
C SER A 596 25.15 -41.26 54.39
N PRO A 597 24.37 -42.22 53.83
CA PRO A 597 24.72 -43.61 53.93
C PRO A 597 25.94 -43.92 53.03
N THR A 598 26.89 -44.68 53.57
CA THR A 598 28.06 -45.17 52.87
C THR A 598 27.67 -46.13 51.72
N PRO A 599 28.26 -46.07 50.55
CA PRO A 599 27.91 -46.97 49.46
C PRO A 599 28.44 -48.36 49.71
N THR A 600 27.51 -49.32 49.73
CA THR A 600 27.84 -50.77 49.79
C THR A 600 28.36 -51.24 48.41
N LYS A 601 29.55 -51.79 48.36
CA LYS A 601 30.09 -52.45 47.19
C LYS A 601 29.26 -53.69 46.81
N THR A 602 28.60 -53.65 45.66
CA THR A 602 27.98 -54.83 45.04
C THR A 602 29.01 -55.48 44.11
N SER A 603 29.30 -56.76 44.37
CA SER A 603 30.22 -57.58 43.55
C SER A 603 29.52 -57.93 42.24
N THR A 604 30.22 -57.76 41.14
CA THR A 604 29.86 -58.18 39.81
C THR A 604 29.96 -59.72 39.67
N ALA A 605 28.87 -60.38 39.35
CA ALA A 605 28.87 -61.77 38.86
C ALA A 605 29.01 -61.79 37.33
N ARG A 606 29.90 -62.61 36.87
CA ARG A 606 30.28 -62.86 35.48
C ARG A 606 29.23 -63.72 34.76
N PRO A 607 28.84 -63.47 33.54
CA PRO A 607 27.95 -64.37 32.82
C PRO A 607 28.73 -65.56 32.23
N THR A 608 28.20 -66.76 32.45
CA THR A 608 28.59 -67.99 31.79
C THR A 608 27.84 -68.15 30.47
N SER A 609 28.58 -68.55 29.47
CA SER A 609 28.14 -68.88 28.11
C SER A 609 27.62 -70.32 28.01
N THR A 610 26.61 -70.47 27.14
CA THR A 610 26.29 -71.59 26.18
C THR A 610 25.64 -72.89 26.72
N PRO A 611 25.05 -73.69 25.84
CA PRO A 611 25.10 -73.69 24.37
C PRO A 611 23.88 -73.14 23.62
#